data_e8f3a65f49710ea951e503456a5aecf7
#
_entry.id   e8f3a65f49710ea951e503456a5aecf7
#
_cell.length_a   1.000
_cell.length_b   1.000
_cell.length_c   1.000
_cell.angle_alpha   90.00
_cell.angle_beta   90.00
_cell.angle_gamma   90.00
#
_symmetry.space_group_name_H-M   'P 1'
#
loop_
_entity.id
_entity.type
_entity.pdbx_description
1 polymer ?
#
loop_
_entity_poly.entity_id
_entity_poly.type
_entity_poly.pdbx_seq_one_letter_code
_entity_poly.pdbx_strand_id
1 'polypeptide(L)'
;AWSGNFDNDPIRRGKWIREHLLAGTIPDVPLDVDAVVPEHRQQSLRQRLQVTRDEYCWSCHQKMDPLGFPFEQFDDFGRFRKTEMVGDLLSIFPERHVDAETVALDTRGSVSDSGDEKLEGDVKNVVELVHKLGDSTRVRQSFVRHAFRYWLGRNETLDDSPTLIAADQAYVKQGGSMKAMIASLLSSDSFLYRKTN
;
A
#
# COMPACT_ATOMS: atom_id res chain seq x y z
N ALA A 1 11.69 -0.35 -0.60
CA ALA A 1 10.93 -0.41 -1.85
C ALA A 1 10.63 -1.87 -2.17
N TRP A 2 9.39 -2.17 -2.56
CA TRP A 2 9.00 -3.48 -3.03
C TRP A 2 9.31 -3.52 -4.53
N SER A 3 10.37 -4.22 -4.89
CA SER A 3 10.75 -4.50 -6.28
C SER A 3 11.15 -5.96 -6.38
N GLY A 4 10.84 -6.59 -7.51
CA GLY A 4 11.46 -7.84 -7.93
C GLY A 4 12.89 -7.60 -8.40
N ASN A 5 13.58 -8.65 -8.88
CA ASN A 5 14.98 -8.52 -9.32
C ASN A 5 15.20 -7.54 -10.48
N PHE A 6 14.17 -7.26 -11.29
CA PHE A 6 14.26 -6.38 -12.47
C PHE A 6 12.97 -5.61 -12.74
N ASP A 7 11.98 -5.67 -11.81
CA ASP A 7 10.68 -5.09 -12.04
C ASP A 7 10.07 -4.55 -10.75
N ASN A 8 9.15 -3.61 -10.89
CA ASN A 8 8.32 -3.15 -9.79
C ASN A 8 7.38 -4.27 -9.31
N ASP A 9 6.92 -4.13 -8.07
CA ASP A 9 5.91 -5.02 -7.51
C ASP A 9 4.71 -4.21 -7.02
N PRO A 10 3.80 -3.83 -7.93
CA PRO A 10 2.60 -3.07 -7.57
C PRO A 10 1.66 -3.88 -6.66
N ILE A 11 1.64 -5.21 -6.80
CA ILE A 11 0.80 -6.09 -5.97
C ILE A 11 1.21 -5.96 -4.50
N ARG A 12 2.50 -6.14 -4.19
CA ARG A 12 3.02 -6.00 -2.81
C ARG A 12 2.89 -4.58 -2.29
N ARG A 13 3.10 -3.56 -3.13
CA ARG A 13 2.86 -2.16 -2.75
C ARG A 13 1.41 -1.93 -2.37
N GLY A 14 0.47 -2.41 -3.17
CA GLY A 14 -0.95 -2.31 -2.90
C GLY A 14 -1.39 -3.09 -1.67
N LYS A 15 -0.89 -4.32 -1.49
CA LYS A 15 -1.11 -5.11 -0.27
C LYS A 15 -0.64 -4.35 0.97
N TRP A 16 0.57 -3.79 0.93
CA TRP A 16 1.10 -3.01 2.04
C TRP A 16 0.23 -1.80 2.39
N ILE A 17 -0.24 -1.04 1.39
CA ILE A 17 -1.16 0.09 1.60
C ILE A 17 -2.45 -0.40 2.26
N ARG A 18 -3.03 -1.47 1.73
CA ARG A 18 -4.25 -2.07 2.27
C ARG A 18 -4.11 -2.45 3.74
N GLU A 19 -3.04 -3.16 4.08
CA GLU A 19 -2.87 -3.71 5.42
C GLU A 19 -2.38 -2.67 6.43
N HIS A 20 -1.45 -1.80 6.02
CA HIS A 20 -0.78 -0.89 6.95
C HIS A 20 -1.39 0.51 7.01
N LEU A 21 -1.90 1.03 5.90
CA LEU A 21 -2.51 2.35 5.92
C LEU A 21 -4.03 2.29 6.08
N LEU A 22 -4.69 1.32 5.44
CA LEU A 22 -6.14 1.20 5.49
C LEU A 22 -6.65 0.25 6.58
N ALA A 23 -5.74 -0.43 7.31
CA ALA A 23 -6.07 -1.43 8.33
C ALA A 23 -7.04 -2.51 7.81
N GLY A 24 -6.94 -2.84 6.52
CA GLY A 24 -7.62 -3.96 5.88
C GLY A 24 -6.80 -5.24 5.97
N THR A 25 -7.32 -6.32 5.42
CA THR A 25 -6.64 -7.62 5.36
C THR A 25 -6.70 -8.18 3.95
N ILE A 26 -5.62 -8.81 3.52
CA ILE A 26 -5.59 -9.61 2.30
C ILE A 26 -5.27 -11.05 2.74
N PRO A 27 -6.07 -12.04 2.37
CA PRO A 27 -5.79 -13.44 2.67
C PRO A 27 -4.41 -13.85 2.14
N ASP A 28 -3.81 -14.85 2.77
CA ASP A 28 -2.60 -15.48 2.23
C ASP A 28 -2.91 -16.20 0.92
N VAL A 29 -1.91 -16.28 0.05
CA VAL A 29 -2.03 -16.99 -1.23
C VAL A 29 -2.24 -18.47 -0.93
N PRO A 30 -3.30 -19.11 -1.48
CA PRO A 30 -3.50 -20.53 -1.35
C PRO A 30 -2.31 -21.33 -1.91
N LEU A 31 -1.99 -22.47 -1.29
CA LEU A 31 -0.82 -23.27 -1.63
C LEU A 31 -0.85 -23.88 -3.05
N ASP A 32 -2.03 -23.99 -3.62
CA ASP A 32 -2.29 -24.55 -4.95
C ASP A 32 -2.30 -23.49 -6.07
N VAL A 33 -2.04 -22.22 -5.73
CA VAL A 33 -2.00 -21.13 -6.70
C VAL A 33 -0.58 -20.87 -7.18
N ASP A 34 -0.38 -20.96 -8.49
CA ASP A 34 0.84 -20.45 -9.12
C ASP A 34 0.77 -18.92 -9.22
N ALA A 35 1.46 -18.23 -8.31
CA ALA A 35 1.47 -16.76 -8.20
C ALA A 35 2.56 -16.10 -9.07
N VAL A 36 3.05 -16.78 -10.10
CA VAL A 36 4.09 -16.23 -10.99
C VAL A 36 3.45 -15.33 -12.05
N VAL A 37 3.90 -14.09 -12.12
CA VAL A 37 3.54 -13.17 -13.21
C VAL A 37 4.28 -13.61 -14.48
N PRO A 38 3.57 -13.82 -15.61
CA PRO A 38 4.19 -14.24 -16.86
C PRO A 38 5.29 -13.28 -17.34
N GLU A 39 6.42 -13.83 -17.78
CA GLU A 39 7.50 -13.07 -18.38
C GLU A 39 7.25 -12.87 -19.89
N HIS A 40 6.44 -11.87 -20.24
CA HIS A 40 6.22 -11.47 -21.64
C HIS A 40 6.90 -10.13 -21.88
N ARG A 41 8.10 -10.18 -22.48
CA ARG A 41 8.96 -8.99 -22.68
C ARG A 41 8.34 -7.94 -23.57
N GLN A 42 7.45 -8.33 -24.49
CA GLN A 42 6.74 -7.42 -25.42
C GLN A 42 5.54 -6.73 -24.75
N GLN A 43 5.30 -6.97 -23.45
CA GLN A 43 4.20 -6.41 -22.71
C GLN A 43 4.69 -5.55 -21.55
N SER A 44 4.00 -4.44 -21.32
CA SER A 44 4.20 -3.64 -20.09
C SER A 44 3.88 -4.48 -18.83
N LEU A 45 4.43 -4.08 -17.69
CA LEU A 45 4.13 -4.75 -16.43
C LEU A 45 2.61 -4.83 -16.17
N ARG A 46 1.89 -3.73 -16.45
CA ARG A 46 0.43 -3.68 -16.29
C ARG A 46 -0.32 -4.64 -17.23
N GLN A 47 0.18 -4.85 -18.45
CA GLN A 47 -0.41 -5.85 -19.36
C GLN A 47 -0.15 -7.27 -18.86
N ARG A 48 1.03 -7.57 -18.36
CA ARG A 48 1.36 -8.89 -17.77
C ARG A 48 0.51 -9.18 -16.53
N LEU A 49 0.20 -8.17 -15.73
CA LEU A 49 -0.66 -8.28 -14.55
C LEU A 49 -2.16 -8.43 -14.88
N GLN A 50 -2.57 -8.48 -16.17
CA GLN A 50 -3.96 -8.84 -16.51
C GLN A 50 -4.31 -10.27 -16.06
N VAL A 51 -3.33 -11.14 -15.86
CA VAL A 51 -3.55 -12.48 -15.29
C VAL A 51 -4.25 -12.44 -13.92
N THR A 52 -4.06 -11.38 -13.14
CA THR A 52 -4.73 -11.22 -11.83
C THR A 52 -6.21 -10.83 -11.95
N ARG A 53 -6.72 -10.59 -13.19
CA ARG A 53 -8.11 -10.26 -13.47
C ARG A 53 -9.02 -11.49 -13.65
N ASP A 54 -8.44 -12.69 -13.69
CA ASP A 54 -9.21 -13.92 -13.61
C ASP A 54 -10.12 -13.90 -12.37
N GLU A 55 -11.34 -14.43 -12.47
CA GLU A 55 -12.38 -14.35 -11.43
C GLU A 55 -11.87 -14.78 -10.05
N TYR A 56 -11.15 -15.88 -10.02
CA TYR A 56 -10.59 -16.42 -8.77
C TYR A 56 -9.53 -15.48 -8.17
N CYS A 57 -8.55 -15.07 -8.97
CA CYS A 57 -7.48 -14.17 -8.55
C CYS A 57 -8.03 -12.80 -8.16
N TRP A 58 -8.99 -12.29 -8.93
CA TRP A 58 -9.55 -10.96 -8.73
C TRP A 58 -10.30 -10.80 -7.40
N SER A 59 -10.77 -11.88 -6.82
CA SER A 59 -11.40 -11.87 -5.48
C SER A 59 -10.51 -11.19 -4.41
N CYS A 60 -9.19 -11.31 -4.50
CA CYS A 60 -8.21 -10.67 -3.63
C CYS A 60 -7.56 -9.44 -4.32
N HIS A 61 -7.16 -9.58 -5.60
CA HIS A 61 -6.37 -8.58 -6.31
C HIS A 61 -7.10 -7.25 -6.52
N GLN A 62 -8.43 -7.24 -6.62
CA GLN A 62 -9.22 -6.01 -6.67
C GLN A 62 -8.99 -5.05 -5.48
N LYS A 63 -8.56 -5.59 -4.34
CA LYS A 63 -8.34 -4.82 -3.11
C LYS A 63 -6.93 -4.26 -3.00
N MET A 64 -5.98 -4.74 -3.81
CA MET A 64 -4.57 -4.36 -3.71
C MET A 64 -3.96 -3.83 -5.01
N ASP A 65 -4.18 -4.48 -6.15
CA ASP A 65 -3.57 -4.06 -7.41
C ASP A 65 -3.86 -2.60 -7.77
N PRO A 66 -5.15 -2.12 -7.70
CA PRO A 66 -5.47 -0.74 -8.01
C PRO A 66 -4.80 0.29 -7.08
N LEU A 67 -4.45 -0.10 -5.85
CA LEU A 67 -3.71 0.75 -4.91
C LEU A 67 -2.22 0.83 -5.25
N GLY A 68 -1.67 -0.23 -5.83
CA GLY A 68 -0.25 -0.28 -6.18
C GLY A 68 0.08 0.32 -7.52
N PHE A 69 -0.81 0.26 -8.50
CA PHE A 69 -0.58 0.75 -9.86
C PHE A 69 -0.14 2.22 -9.97
N PRO A 70 -0.67 3.17 -9.21
CA PRO A 70 -0.18 4.56 -9.27
C PRO A 70 1.31 4.68 -8.97
N PHE A 71 1.87 3.78 -8.16
CA PHE A 71 3.29 3.77 -7.80
C PHE A 71 4.22 3.24 -8.90
N GLU A 72 3.69 2.80 -10.04
CA GLU A 72 4.48 2.50 -11.23
C GLU A 72 5.24 3.72 -11.76
N GLN A 73 4.84 4.93 -11.34
CA GLN A 73 5.62 6.15 -11.57
C GLN A 73 7.00 6.16 -10.89
N PHE A 74 7.28 5.19 -10.02
CA PHE A 74 8.61 4.98 -9.44
C PHE A 74 9.14 3.62 -9.84
N ASP A 75 10.35 3.60 -10.42
CA ASP A 75 11.00 2.36 -10.79
C ASP A 75 11.45 1.53 -9.55
N ASP A 76 12.14 0.43 -9.77
CA ASP A 76 12.67 -0.47 -8.74
C ASP A 76 13.72 0.19 -7.84
N PHE A 77 14.38 1.26 -8.30
CA PHE A 77 15.29 2.10 -7.52
C PHE A 77 14.58 3.30 -6.85
N GLY A 78 13.28 3.49 -7.07
CA GLY A 78 12.50 4.62 -6.54
C GLY A 78 12.66 5.90 -7.35
N ARG A 79 13.22 5.85 -8.56
CA ARG A 79 13.35 7.02 -9.45
C ARG A 79 12.03 7.27 -10.17
N PHE A 80 11.63 8.52 -10.27
CA PHE A 80 10.42 8.91 -10.98
C PHE A 80 10.54 8.66 -12.48
N ARG A 81 9.52 8.06 -13.08
CA ARG A 81 9.42 7.78 -14.51
C ARG A 81 8.02 8.04 -15.05
N LYS A 82 7.92 8.35 -16.35
CA LYS A 82 6.64 8.52 -17.07
C LYS A 82 6.42 7.44 -18.11
N THR A 83 7.45 6.68 -18.38
CA THR A 83 7.47 5.63 -19.40
C THR A 83 8.14 4.38 -18.85
N GLU A 84 7.88 3.26 -19.48
CA GLU A 84 8.61 2.01 -19.27
C GLU A 84 9.10 1.47 -20.61
N MET A 85 10.13 0.64 -20.57
CA MET A 85 10.65 -0.04 -21.76
C MET A 85 10.01 -1.44 -21.83
N VAL A 86 9.51 -1.79 -23.02
CA VAL A 86 9.03 -3.13 -23.35
C VAL A 86 9.87 -3.67 -24.51
N GLY A 87 10.05 -4.97 -24.56
CA GLY A 87 10.89 -5.60 -25.58
C GLY A 87 12.05 -6.39 -25.02
N ASP A 88 13.01 -6.74 -25.83
CA ASP A 88 14.17 -7.53 -25.40
C ASP A 88 15.21 -6.66 -24.66
N LEU A 89 15.11 -6.67 -23.33
CA LEU A 89 16.00 -5.95 -22.40
C LEU A 89 17.20 -6.77 -21.94
N LEU A 90 17.39 -8.01 -22.45
CA LEU A 90 18.44 -8.91 -21.96
C LEU A 90 19.85 -8.50 -22.34
N SER A 91 20.03 -7.52 -23.20
CA SER A 91 21.35 -7.03 -23.50
C SER A 91 21.79 -6.04 -22.43
N ILE A 92 22.83 -6.39 -21.68
CA ILE A 92 23.57 -5.42 -20.85
C ILE A 92 24.28 -4.35 -21.69
N PHE A 93 24.23 -4.48 -23.01
CA PHE A 93 24.77 -3.52 -23.99
C PHE A 93 23.63 -2.73 -24.63
N PRO A 94 23.50 -1.42 -24.37
CA PRO A 94 22.43 -0.58 -24.91
C PRO A 94 22.27 -0.65 -26.43
N GLU A 95 23.38 -0.85 -27.15
CA GLU A 95 23.42 -0.98 -28.61
C GLU A 95 22.76 -2.25 -29.17
N ARG A 96 22.39 -3.20 -28.32
CA ARG A 96 21.74 -4.45 -28.70
C ARG A 96 20.24 -4.53 -28.32
N HIS A 97 19.65 -3.43 -27.87
CA HIS A 97 18.20 -3.33 -27.64
C HIS A 97 17.45 -3.18 -28.96
N VAL A 98 17.56 -4.16 -29.84
CA VAL A 98 17.12 -4.07 -31.24
C VAL A 98 15.59 -3.95 -31.36
N ASP A 99 14.82 -4.42 -30.36
CA ASP A 99 13.36 -4.44 -30.40
C ASP A 99 12.71 -3.83 -29.14
N ALA A 100 13.43 -2.98 -28.41
CA ALA A 100 12.88 -2.33 -27.23
C ALA A 100 12.12 -1.05 -27.62
N GLU A 101 10.88 -0.94 -27.16
CA GLU A 101 10.02 0.21 -27.34
C GLU A 101 9.79 0.92 -26.00
N THR A 102 9.69 2.25 -26.04
CA THR A 102 9.32 3.06 -24.87
C THR A 102 7.82 3.34 -24.91
N VAL A 103 7.09 2.84 -23.93
CA VAL A 103 5.65 3.04 -23.82
C VAL A 103 5.29 3.93 -22.63
N ALA A 104 4.18 4.67 -22.75
CA ALA A 104 3.68 5.51 -21.67
C ALA A 104 3.13 4.63 -20.54
N LEU A 105 3.42 5.02 -19.28
CA LEU A 105 2.86 4.35 -18.11
C LEU A 105 1.37 4.65 -17.95
N ASP A 106 0.58 3.62 -17.67
CA ASP A 106 -0.77 3.78 -17.13
C ASP A 106 -0.70 3.82 -15.61
N THR A 107 -0.81 5.03 -15.06
CA THR A 107 -0.67 5.32 -13.62
C THR A 107 -2.00 5.40 -12.87
N ARG A 108 -3.12 5.08 -13.57
CA ARG A 108 -4.45 5.10 -12.95
C ARG A 108 -4.59 3.95 -11.96
N GLY A 109 -5.28 4.24 -10.87
CA GLY A 109 -5.66 3.27 -9.87
C GLY A 109 -7.01 3.59 -9.27
N SER A 110 -7.35 2.91 -8.19
CA SER A 110 -8.57 3.20 -7.44
C SER A 110 -8.43 2.73 -5.99
N VAL A 111 -9.24 3.32 -5.13
CA VAL A 111 -9.43 2.86 -3.76
C VAL A 111 -10.84 2.32 -3.65
N SER A 112 -10.98 1.13 -3.11
CA SER A 112 -12.25 0.47 -2.84
C SER A 112 -12.22 -0.19 -1.47
N ASP A 113 -13.37 -0.36 -0.84
CA ASP A 113 -13.52 -1.11 0.42
C ASP A 113 -12.56 -0.60 1.53
N SER A 114 -12.34 0.73 1.56
CA SER A 114 -11.46 1.37 2.54
C SER A 114 -12.13 1.60 3.90
N GLY A 115 -13.46 1.63 3.93
CA GLY A 115 -14.25 2.06 5.08
C GLY A 115 -14.23 3.58 5.32
N ASP A 116 -13.78 4.36 4.35
CA ASP A 116 -13.82 5.83 4.34
C ASP A 116 -14.32 6.30 2.96
N GLU A 117 -15.61 6.69 2.89
CA GLU A 117 -16.25 7.09 1.63
C GLU A 117 -15.52 8.21 0.89
N LYS A 118 -14.82 9.10 1.62
CA LYS A 118 -14.07 10.20 1.02
C LYS A 118 -12.81 9.72 0.29
N LEU A 119 -12.34 8.54 0.66
CA LEU A 119 -11.15 7.92 0.08
C LEU A 119 -11.50 7.10 -1.17
N GLU A 120 -12.73 6.58 -1.26
CA GLU A 120 -13.17 5.70 -2.35
C GLU A 120 -13.08 6.38 -3.73
N GLY A 121 -12.95 5.53 -4.76
CA GLY A 121 -12.99 5.93 -6.17
C GLY A 121 -11.65 5.98 -6.85
N ASP A 122 -11.68 6.44 -8.11
CA ASP A 122 -10.54 6.45 -9.01
C ASP A 122 -9.50 7.50 -8.62
N VAL A 123 -8.26 7.20 -8.98
CA VAL A 123 -7.12 8.12 -8.90
C VAL A 123 -6.33 8.08 -10.20
N LYS A 124 -5.84 9.24 -10.64
CA LYS A 124 -5.12 9.39 -11.91
C LYS A 124 -3.65 9.01 -11.82
N ASN A 125 -3.06 9.17 -10.64
CA ASN A 125 -1.63 9.00 -10.42
C ASN A 125 -1.30 8.89 -8.92
N VAL A 126 -0.03 8.66 -8.61
CA VAL A 126 0.46 8.51 -7.25
C VAL A 126 0.26 9.76 -6.39
N VAL A 127 0.38 10.96 -6.97
CA VAL A 127 0.26 12.22 -6.22
C VAL A 127 -1.17 12.37 -5.68
N GLU A 128 -2.17 12.12 -6.54
CA GLU A 128 -3.57 12.15 -6.12
C GLU A 128 -3.86 11.10 -5.05
N LEU A 129 -3.36 9.86 -5.23
CA LEU A 129 -3.52 8.80 -4.23
C LEU A 129 -2.91 9.19 -2.88
N VAL A 130 -1.68 9.72 -2.87
CA VAL A 130 -0.98 10.09 -1.64
C VAL A 130 -1.70 11.23 -0.91
N HIS A 131 -2.23 12.22 -1.63
CA HIS A 131 -3.04 13.27 -1.03
C HIS A 131 -4.33 12.72 -0.41
N LYS A 132 -5.07 11.88 -1.14
CA LYS A 132 -6.27 11.23 -0.59
C LYS A 132 -5.95 10.41 0.68
N LEU A 133 -4.87 9.62 0.66
CA LEU A 133 -4.43 8.84 1.82
C LEU A 133 -4.03 9.75 2.99
N GLY A 134 -3.31 10.85 2.72
CA GLY A 134 -2.88 11.80 3.74
C GLY A 134 -4.02 12.53 4.45
N ASP A 135 -5.11 12.78 3.73
CA ASP A 135 -6.31 13.45 4.27
C ASP A 135 -7.30 12.48 4.94
N SER A 136 -7.06 11.17 4.83
CA SER A 136 -8.00 10.16 5.33
C SER A 136 -7.94 9.99 6.84
N THR A 137 -9.11 10.06 7.48
CA THR A 137 -9.29 9.69 8.89
C THR A 137 -8.94 8.23 9.13
N ARG A 138 -9.26 7.34 8.19
CA ARG A 138 -8.96 5.91 8.29
C ARG A 138 -7.45 5.66 8.38
N VAL A 139 -6.67 6.31 7.51
CA VAL A 139 -5.21 6.20 7.51
C VAL A 139 -4.63 6.74 8.83
N ARG A 140 -5.10 7.89 9.29
CA ARG A 140 -4.68 8.46 10.57
C ARG A 140 -4.96 7.51 11.74
N GLN A 141 -6.16 6.92 11.82
CA GLN A 141 -6.52 5.96 12.86
C GLN A 141 -5.69 4.67 12.79
N SER A 142 -5.40 4.17 11.58
CA SER A 142 -4.48 3.05 11.39
C SER A 142 -3.10 3.37 11.95
N PHE A 143 -2.61 4.59 11.70
CA PHE A 143 -1.33 5.04 12.23
C PHE A 143 -1.31 5.10 13.77
N VAL A 144 -2.38 5.59 14.42
CA VAL A 144 -2.51 5.59 15.88
C VAL A 144 -2.45 4.17 16.43
N ARG A 145 -3.11 3.19 15.77
CA ARG A 145 -3.05 1.76 16.14
C ARG A 145 -1.64 1.19 16.03
N HIS A 146 -0.90 1.54 14.95
CA HIS A 146 0.50 1.12 14.83
C HIS A 146 1.37 1.70 15.94
N ALA A 147 1.18 2.97 16.29
CA ALA A 147 1.87 3.61 17.40
C ALA A 147 1.53 2.93 18.74
N PHE A 148 0.25 2.61 18.98
CA PHE A 148 -0.17 1.85 20.14
C PHE A 148 0.58 0.51 20.23
N ARG A 149 0.54 -0.30 19.17
CA ARG A 149 1.20 -1.61 19.10
C ARG A 149 2.70 -1.52 19.36
N TYR A 150 3.33 -0.51 18.79
CA TYR A 150 4.76 -0.29 18.96
C TYR A 150 5.12 0.04 20.42
N TRP A 151 4.42 1.00 21.02
CA TRP A 151 4.75 1.49 22.36
C TRP A 151 4.26 0.57 23.48
N LEU A 152 3.13 -0.11 23.31
CA LEU A 152 2.57 -1.01 24.33
C LEU A 152 3.04 -2.47 24.15
N GLY A 153 3.69 -2.80 23.05
CA GLY A 153 4.24 -4.13 22.78
C GLY A 153 3.19 -5.23 22.61
N ARG A 154 1.93 -4.85 22.29
CA ARG A 154 0.80 -5.76 22.10
C ARG A 154 -0.21 -5.20 21.13
N ASN A 155 -1.07 -6.05 20.59
CA ASN A 155 -2.21 -5.61 19.82
C ASN A 155 -3.27 -4.96 20.76
N GLU A 156 -4.03 -4.03 20.18
CA GLU A 156 -5.19 -3.42 20.84
C GLU A 156 -6.33 -4.42 20.97
N THR A 157 -7.15 -4.22 22.01
CA THR A 157 -8.42 -4.89 22.24
C THR A 157 -9.56 -3.87 22.23
N LEU A 158 -10.80 -4.30 22.33
CA LEU A 158 -11.95 -3.37 22.42
C LEU A 158 -11.86 -2.46 23.65
N ASP A 159 -11.29 -2.95 24.74
CA ASP A 159 -11.11 -2.17 25.98
C ASP A 159 -10.11 -1.01 25.80
N ASP A 160 -9.24 -1.06 24.79
CA ASP A 160 -8.29 0.01 24.50
C ASP A 160 -8.89 1.16 23.67
N SER A 161 -10.17 1.04 23.27
CA SER A 161 -10.83 2.06 22.43
C SER A 161 -10.75 3.48 23.02
N PRO A 162 -10.97 3.72 24.32
CA PRO A 162 -10.83 5.05 24.91
C PRO A 162 -9.42 5.61 24.77
N THR A 163 -8.39 4.78 24.93
CA THR A 163 -6.97 5.15 24.75
C THR A 163 -6.66 5.56 23.33
N LEU A 164 -7.13 4.75 22.35
CA LEU A 164 -6.92 5.06 20.91
C LEU A 164 -7.62 6.36 20.50
N ILE A 165 -8.86 6.56 20.97
CA ILE A 165 -9.63 7.78 20.70
C ILE A 165 -8.92 9.00 21.31
N ALA A 166 -8.47 8.91 22.56
CA ALA A 166 -7.75 10.00 23.22
C ALA A 166 -6.44 10.36 22.49
N ALA A 167 -5.70 9.35 22.02
CA ALA A 167 -4.47 9.55 21.27
C ALA A 167 -4.72 10.21 19.91
N ASP A 168 -5.75 9.78 19.17
CA ASP A 168 -6.18 10.41 17.90
C ASP A 168 -6.60 11.86 18.12
N GLN A 169 -7.38 12.13 19.16
CA GLN A 169 -7.78 13.50 19.51
C GLN A 169 -6.60 14.36 19.92
N ALA A 170 -5.65 13.85 20.68
CA ALA A 170 -4.43 14.58 21.05
C ALA A 170 -3.61 14.95 19.80
N TYR A 171 -3.47 14.02 18.85
CA TYR A 171 -2.83 14.28 17.55
C TYR A 171 -3.51 15.41 16.80
N VAL A 172 -4.83 15.35 16.63
CA VAL A 172 -5.60 16.34 15.86
C VAL A 172 -5.58 17.71 16.54
N LYS A 173 -5.84 17.78 17.86
CA LYS A 173 -5.87 19.03 18.63
C LYS A 173 -4.53 19.78 18.61
N GLN A 174 -3.43 19.08 18.46
CA GLN A 174 -2.08 19.64 18.43
C GLN A 174 -1.52 19.73 16.99
N GLY A 175 -2.41 19.88 15.99
CA GLY A 175 -2.02 20.14 14.60
C GLY A 175 -1.21 19.02 13.94
N GLY A 176 -1.48 17.76 14.29
CA GLY A 176 -0.75 16.61 13.76
C GLY A 176 0.51 16.24 14.56
N SER A 177 0.55 16.59 15.84
CA SER A 177 1.71 16.33 16.69
C SER A 177 1.84 14.87 17.10
N MET A 178 2.84 14.18 16.54
CA MET A 178 3.26 12.83 16.95
C MET A 178 3.62 12.77 18.43
N LYS A 179 4.29 13.79 18.95
CA LYS A 179 4.68 13.87 20.35
C LYS A 179 3.44 13.88 21.27
N ALA A 180 2.40 14.63 20.90
CA ALA A 180 1.17 14.67 21.67
C ALA A 180 0.45 13.32 21.68
N MET A 181 0.38 12.64 20.55
CA MET A 181 -0.19 11.30 20.43
C MET A 181 0.57 10.28 21.30
N ILE A 182 1.90 10.25 21.20
CA ILE A 182 2.75 9.34 21.97
C ILE A 182 2.59 9.62 23.49
N ALA A 183 2.61 10.89 23.89
CA ALA A 183 2.41 11.26 25.29
C ALA A 183 1.04 10.78 25.81
N SER A 184 -0.03 10.91 25.00
CA SER A 184 -1.35 10.41 25.33
C SER A 184 -1.37 8.89 25.50
N LEU A 185 -0.70 8.13 24.62
CA LEU A 185 -0.59 6.68 24.72
C LEU A 185 0.15 6.24 25.99
N LEU A 186 1.30 6.85 26.28
CA LEU A 186 2.17 6.46 27.39
C LEU A 186 1.64 6.90 28.77
N SER A 187 0.71 7.85 28.81
CA SER A 187 0.00 8.25 30.06
C SER A 187 -1.35 7.57 30.25
N SER A 188 -1.74 6.69 29.35
CA SER A 188 -3.04 6.01 29.40
C SER A 188 -3.08 4.84 30.38
N ASP A 189 -4.28 4.49 30.84
CA ASP A 189 -4.49 3.31 31.66
C ASP A 189 -4.08 2.01 30.94
N SER A 190 -4.23 1.95 29.63
CA SER A 190 -3.77 0.81 28.81
C SER A 190 -2.26 0.59 28.87
N PHE A 191 -1.48 1.65 29.13
CA PHE A 191 -0.02 1.56 29.29
C PHE A 191 0.39 1.34 30.75
N LEU A 192 -0.26 2.08 31.68
CA LEU A 192 0.14 2.08 33.10
C LEU A 192 -0.31 0.84 33.86
N TYR A 193 -1.42 0.22 33.46
CA TYR A 193 -1.99 -0.91 34.14
C TYR A 193 -2.09 -2.13 33.24
N ARG A 194 -1.50 -3.23 33.67
CA ARG A 194 -1.72 -4.54 33.01
C ARG A 194 -2.93 -5.23 33.67
N LYS A 195 -3.90 -5.65 32.86
CA LYS A 195 -4.89 -6.62 33.33
C LYS A 195 -4.16 -7.94 33.58
N THR A 196 -4.20 -8.43 34.81
CA THR A 196 -3.88 -9.82 35.14
C THR A 196 -5.06 -10.66 34.66
N ASN A 197 -4.81 -11.58 33.75
CA ASN A 197 -5.79 -12.61 33.36
C ASN A 197 -6.02 -13.56 34.52
#